data_87f1999764dc34414560059260809923
#
_entry.id   87f1999764dc34414560059260809923
#
_cell.length_a   1.000
_cell.length_b   1.000
_cell.length_c   1.000
_cell.angle_alpha   90.00
_cell.angle_beta   90.00
_cell.angle_gamma   90.00
#
_symmetry.space_group_name_H-M   'P 1'
#
loop_
_entity.id
_entity.type
_entity.pdbx_description
1 polymer ?
#
loop_
_entity_poly.entity_id
_entity_poly.type
_entity_poly.pdbx_seq_one_letter_code
_entity_poly.pdbx_strand_id
1 'polypeptide(L)'
;MRIAPLVAAAALALAAPVFAQSDDDPHAGHDSHAGHDMSGSADTDTAKPAGTEPPPTPPTEHAADRLFSRAEMDAAREQLRREHGGSRAAMLLLNLAEYQVRSQRDGYRWDGEGWFGGDIHRLVVKSEGEGAAGGDVDDAELQLVYSRAVSPYFDLQAGVRYDFEPNPSRTYGTIGFEGLAPYWFEVEGTLFLSERADLLARLEGYYDQPITQRLILQPRVEFNFAAQDV
;
A
#
# COMPACT_ATOMS: atom_id res chain seq x y z
N MET A 1 -21.86 -2.49 -23.53
CA MET A 1 -21.23 -2.26 -22.23
C MET A 1 -22.18 -2.80 -21.16
N ARG A 2 -21.94 -4.02 -20.71
CA ARG A 2 -22.71 -4.61 -19.61
C ARG A 2 -21.93 -4.39 -18.32
N ILE A 3 -22.57 -3.76 -17.34
CA ILE A 3 -22.01 -3.61 -16.00
C ILE A 3 -22.30 -4.92 -15.27
N ALA A 4 -21.26 -5.67 -14.92
CA ALA A 4 -21.41 -6.85 -14.09
C ALA A 4 -21.94 -6.47 -12.70
N PRO A 5 -22.68 -7.34 -12.01
CA PRO A 5 -23.28 -6.99 -10.71
C PRO A 5 -22.20 -6.71 -9.68
N LEU A 6 -22.45 -5.65 -8.93
CA LEU A 6 -21.65 -5.22 -7.79
C LEU A 6 -21.61 -6.33 -6.72
N VAL A 7 -20.46 -6.90 -6.48
CA VAL A 7 -20.23 -7.77 -5.32
C VAL A 7 -19.58 -6.91 -4.24
N ALA A 8 -20.38 -6.46 -3.29
CA ALA A 8 -19.87 -5.83 -2.09
C ALA A 8 -19.57 -6.92 -1.06
N ALA A 9 -18.31 -7.24 -0.84
CA ALA A 9 -17.90 -8.12 0.24
C ALA A 9 -17.46 -7.27 1.43
N ALA A 10 -18.11 -7.45 2.58
CA ALA A 10 -17.65 -6.92 3.86
C ALA A 10 -16.86 -8.02 4.57
N ALA A 11 -15.55 -7.89 4.65
CA ALA A 11 -14.71 -8.79 5.41
C ALA A 11 -14.61 -8.28 6.86
N LEU A 12 -14.87 -9.14 7.84
CA LEU A 12 -14.66 -8.87 9.25
C LEU A 12 -13.32 -9.51 9.62
N ALA A 13 -12.26 -8.72 9.69
CA ALA A 13 -10.96 -9.19 10.14
C ALA A 13 -10.88 -9.15 11.66
N LEU A 14 -10.74 -10.31 12.30
CA LEU A 14 -10.45 -10.44 13.73
C LEU A 14 -8.93 -10.46 13.90
N ALA A 15 -8.34 -9.36 14.32
CA ALA A 15 -6.93 -9.31 14.67
C ALA A 15 -6.69 -10.12 15.97
N ALA A 16 -5.73 -11.05 15.92
CA ALA A 16 -5.27 -11.78 17.09
C ALA A 16 -4.58 -10.81 18.09
N PRO A 17 -4.72 -11.03 19.41
CA PRO A 17 -4.10 -10.15 20.38
C PRO A 17 -2.57 -10.27 20.32
N VAL A 18 -1.90 -9.21 19.94
CA VAL A 18 -0.47 -9.03 20.18
C VAL A 18 -0.32 -8.71 21.66
N PHE A 19 0.35 -9.57 22.42
CA PHE A 19 0.72 -9.28 23.80
C PHE A 19 1.77 -8.14 23.76
N ALA A 20 1.36 -6.96 24.18
CA ALA A 20 2.30 -5.89 24.45
C ALA A 20 3.16 -6.29 25.64
N GLN A 21 4.48 -6.42 25.44
CA GLN A 21 5.44 -6.43 26.53
C GLN A 21 5.36 -5.07 27.21
N SER A 22 5.19 -5.06 28.50
CA SER A 22 5.33 -3.89 29.34
C SER A 22 6.82 -3.53 29.39
N ASP A 23 7.22 -2.56 28.58
CA ASP A 23 8.52 -1.93 28.78
C ASP A 23 8.44 -1.06 30.03
N ASP A 24 9.24 -1.42 31.03
CA ASP A 24 9.55 -0.56 32.17
C ASP A 24 10.20 0.72 31.62
N ASP A 25 9.51 1.84 31.77
CA ASP A 25 9.98 3.16 31.33
C ASP A 25 11.09 3.65 32.28
N PRO A 26 12.38 3.71 31.86
CA PRO A 26 13.45 4.20 32.69
C PRO A 26 13.50 5.75 32.82
N HIS A 27 12.50 6.47 32.31
CA HIS A 27 12.44 7.93 32.32
C HIS A 27 11.39 8.55 33.23
N ALA A 28 10.83 7.80 34.18
CA ALA A 28 10.01 8.37 35.24
C ALA A 28 10.85 9.19 36.22
N GLY A 29 11.24 10.40 35.84
CA GLY A 29 12.04 11.26 36.70
C GLY A 29 12.53 12.56 36.11
N HIS A 30 11.79 13.15 35.17
CA HIS A 30 12.06 14.55 34.79
C HIS A 30 11.01 15.46 35.40
N ASP A 31 11.45 16.16 36.45
CA ASP A 31 10.68 17.18 37.12
C ASP A 31 10.21 18.26 36.13
N SER A 32 8.98 18.64 36.31
CA SER A 32 8.28 19.75 35.69
C SER A 32 9.17 21.01 35.56
N HIS A 33 9.42 21.43 34.32
CA HIS A 33 9.85 22.79 34.06
C HIS A 33 8.73 23.77 34.45
N ALA A 34 8.72 24.20 35.68
CA ALA A 34 7.93 25.32 36.14
C ALA A 34 8.48 26.61 35.53
N GLY A 35 7.64 27.36 34.85
CA GLY A 35 7.82 28.80 34.70
C GLY A 35 8.47 29.28 33.41
N HIS A 36 7.82 29.14 32.27
CA HIS A 36 7.87 30.20 31.27
C HIS A 36 6.57 30.98 31.33
N ASP A 37 6.65 32.12 32.02
CA ASP A 37 5.61 33.14 32.05
C ASP A 37 5.57 33.81 30.66
N MET A 38 4.66 33.33 29.81
CA MET A 38 4.39 33.91 28.50
C MET A 38 3.31 34.98 28.60
N SER A 39 3.49 35.92 29.53
CA SER A 39 2.74 37.19 29.53
C SER A 39 3.40 38.23 28.63
N GLY A 40 3.66 37.85 27.39
CA GLY A 40 3.91 38.76 26.28
C GLY A 40 2.63 38.95 25.52
N SER A 41 2.08 40.18 25.52
CA SER A 41 0.93 40.60 24.75
C SER A 41 0.99 40.00 23.35
N ALA A 42 0.07 39.10 23.07
CA ALA A 42 -0.19 38.64 21.71
C ALA A 42 -0.70 39.85 20.93
N ASP A 43 0.21 40.50 20.21
CA ASP A 43 -0.19 41.21 19.01
C ASP A 43 -0.86 40.14 18.14
N THR A 44 -2.19 40.21 18.08
CA THR A 44 -3.00 39.49 17.09
C THR A 44 -2.73 40.12 15.73
N ASP A 45 -1.52 40.00 15.25
CA ASP A 45 -1.23 40.19 13.86
C ASP A 45 -1.88 39.00 13.15
N THR A 46 -3.01 39.30 12.54
CA THR A 46 -3.82 38.39 11.76
C THR A 46 -2.92 37.54 10.90
N ALA A 47 -2.83 36.25 11.24
CA ALA A 47 -2.07 35.29 10.48
C ALA A 47 -2.42 35.46 9.01
N LYS A 48 -1.47 35.96 8.24
CA LYS A 48 -1.62 36.09 6.80
C LYS A 48 -2.08 34.73 6.27
N PRO A 49 -3.17 34.63 5.53
CA PRO A 49 -3.61 33.35 4.99
C PRO A 49 -2.42 32.71 4.27
N ALA A 50 -2.17 31.45 4.55
CA ALA A 50 -1.10 30.71 3.90
C ALA A 50 -1.25 30.88 2.39
N GLY A 51 -0.21 31.42 1.74
CA GLY A 51 -0.21 31.64 0.31
C GLY A 51 -0.41 30.31 -0.41
N THR A 52 -1.12 30.33 -1.52
CA THR A 52 -1.29 29.18 -2.42
C THR A 52 -0.08 28.98 -3.34
N GLU A 53 0.97 29.75 -3.13
CA GLU A 53 2.22 29.62 -3.89
C GLU A 53 2.92 28.29 -3.56
N PRO A 54 3.52 27.62 -4.57
CA PRO A 54 4.29 26.43 -4.32
C PRO A 54 5.47 26.75 -3.38
N PRO A 55 5.88 25.80 -2.54
CA PRO A 55 7.02 26.00 -1.64
C PRO A 55 8.27 26.36 -2.44
N PRO A 56 9.17 27.20 -1.89
CA PRO A 56 10.41 27.55 -2.56
C PRO A 56 11.23 26.30 -2.84
N THR A 57 11.88 26.25 -3.97
CA THR A 57 12.76 25.14 -4.35
C THR A 57 13.82 24.96 -3.24
N PRO A 58 13.98 23.77 -2.69
CA PRO A 58 14.97 23.53 -1.65
C PRO A 58 16.39 23.85 -2.18
N PRO A 59 17.26 24.44 -1.35
CA PRO A 59 18.62 24.74 -1.77
C PRO A 59 19.37 23.46 -2.15
N THR A 60 20.08 23.50 -3.27
CA THR A 60 20.90 22.38 -3.76
C THR A 60 22.24 22.30 -3.03
N GLU A 61 22.60 23.34 -2.28
CA GLU A 61 23.84 23.39 -1.52
C GLU A 61 23.61 22.87 -0.10
N HIS A 62 24.49 21.99 0.34
CA HIS A 62 24.49 21.50 1.70
C HIS A 62 25.31 22.44 2.60
N ALA A 63 24.74 22.85 3.73
CA ALA A 63 25.38 23.82 4.62
C ALA A 63 26.78 23.38 5.14
N ALA A 64 26.97 22.07 5.34
CA ALA A 64 28.23 21.49 5.78
C ALA A 64 29.36 21.59 4.74
N ASP A 65 29.05 21.69 3.44
CA ASP A 65 30.03 21.84 2.37
C ASP A 65 30.80 23.21 2.45
N ARG A 66 30.33 24.12 3.29
CA ARG A 66 31.02 25.40 3.57
C ARG A 66 32.14 25.26 4.61
N LEU A 67 32.09 24.23 5.44
CA LEU A 67 33.00 24.01 6.56
C LEU A 67 33.97 22.84 6.33
N PHE A 68 33.57 21.87 5.53
CA PHE A 68 34.30 20.65 5.26
C PHE A 68 34.61 20.51 3.76
N SER A 69 35.66 19.78 3.44
CA SER A 69 35.96 19.53 2.02
C SER A 69 34.85 18.71 1.33
N ARG A 70 34.59 19.01 0.06
CA ARG A 70 33.57 18.31 -0.70
C ARG A 70 33.81 16.80 -0.72
N ALA A 71 35.05 16.35 -0.83
CA ALA A 71 35.41 14.94 -0.85
C ALA A 71 35.07 14.23 0.46
N GLU A 72 35.32 14.86 1.61
CA GLU A 72 34.96 14.32 2.92
C GLU A 72 33.44 14.23 3.07
N MET A 73 32.71 15.27 2.64
CA MET A 73 31.27 15.30 2.73
C MET A 73 30.60 14.28 1.77
N ASP A 74 31.14 14.09 0.59
CA ASP A 74 30.63 13.08 -0.33
C ASP A 74 30.85 11.65 0.20
N ALA A 75 32.03 11.40 0.81
CA ALA A 75 32.30 10.13 1.48
C ALA A 75 31.37 9.88 2.68
N ALA A 76 31.14 10.92 3.49
CA ALA A 76 30.22 10.82 4.63
C ALA A 76 28.78 10.58 4.20
N ARG A 77 28.29 11.25 3.15
CA ARG A 77 26.95 11.02 2.57
C ARG A 77 26.81 9.61 2.00
N GLU A 78 27.85 9.11 1.36
CA GLU A 78 27.85 7.74 0.84
C GLU A 78 27.84 6.70 1.95
N GLN A 79 28.57 6.95 3.03
CA GLN A 79 28.53 6.11 4.23
C GLN A 79 27.13 6.14 4.87
N LEU A 80 26.55 7.32 5.06
CA LEU A 80 25.21 7.48 5.61
C LEU A 80 24.15 6.74 4.78
N ARG A 81 24.24 6.83 3.45
CA ARG A 81 23.34 6.09 2.55
C ARG A 81 23.49 4.58 2.71
N ARG A 82 24.69 4.07 2.89
CA ARG A 82 24.92 2.63 3.11
C ARG A 82 24.42 2.14 4.46
N GLU A 83 24.51 2.98 5.48
CA GLU A 83 24.14 2.62 6.85
C GLU A 83 22.63 2.80 7.13
N HIS A 84 22.01 3.84 6.58
CA HIS A 84 20.67 4.27 6.93
C HIS A 84 19.71 4.45 5.74
N GLY A 85 20.19 4.27 4.52
CA GLY A 85 19.40 4.44 3.31
C GLY A 85 19.72 3.39 2.25
N GLY A 86 18.81 3.25 1.26
CA GLY A 86 19.02 2.31 0.15
C GLY A 86 18.99 0.84 0.55
N SER A 87 18.47 0.53 1.74
CA SER A 87 18.25 -0.85 2.16
C SER A 87 17.25 -1.54 1.26
N ARG A 88 17.44 -2.84 1.06
CA ARG A 88 16.45 -3.69 0.41
C ARG A 88 15.70 -4.47 1.46
N ALA A 89 14.41 -4.56 1.29
CA ALA A 89 13.53 -5.33 2.15
C ALA A 89 12.70 -6.30 1.31
N ALA A 90 12.17 -7.31 1.96
CA ALA A 90 11.17 -8.21 1.41
C ALA A 90 10.00 -8.28 2.39
N MET A 91 8.80 -8.34 1.87
CA MET A 91 7.58 -8.55 2.63
C MET A 91 6.73 -9.62 1.97
N LEU A 92 6.04 -10.39 2.78
CA LEU A 92 4.96 -11.28 2.36
C LEU A 92 3.73 -10.92 3.17
N LEU A 93 2.65 -10.62 2.49
CA LEU A 93 1.38 -10.25 3.06
C LEU A 93 0.31 -11.24 2.58
N LEU A 94 -0.51 -11.71 3.47
CA LEU A 94 -1.70 -12.49 3.17
C LEU A 94 -2.91 -11.62 3.52
N ASN A 95 -3.51 -11.03 2.49
CA ASN A 95 -4.64 -10.12 2.63
C ASN A 95 -5.91 -10.87 2.99
N LEU A 96 -6.07 -12.05 2.41
CA LEU A 96 -7.21 -12.92 2.64
C LEU A 96 -6.79 -14.38 2.68
N ALA A 97 -7.28 -15.11 3.67
CA ALA A 97 -7.28 -16.57 3.72
C ALA A 97 -8.61 -17.00 4.33
N GLU A 98 -9.57 -17.32 3.49
CA GLU A 98 -10.93 -17.57 3.88
C GLU A 98 -11.32 -19.02 3.61
N TYR A 99 -11.98 -19.65 4.57
CA TYR A 99 -12.69 -20.90 4.40
C TYR A 99 -14.19 -20.64 4.51
N GLN A 100 -14.91 -20.96 3.46
CA GLN A 100 -16.32 -20.65 3.32
C GLN A 100 -17.17 -21.90 3.57
N VAL A 101 -17.90 -21.90 4.68
CA VAL A 101 -18.87 -22.97 4.97
C VAL A 101 -20.16 -22.68 4.23
N ARG A 102 -20.50 -23.53 3.26
CA ARG A 102 -21.68 -23.39 2.41
C ARG A 102 -22.60 -24.61 2.56
N SER A 103 -23.88 -24.46 2.25
CA SER A 103 -24.88 -25.54 2.40
C SER A 103 -24.70 -26.70 1.41
N GLN A 104 -24.01 -26.49 0.29
CA GLN A 104 -23.80 -27.53 -0.73
C GLN A 104 -22.35 -28.02 -0.75
N ARG A 105 -21.39 -27.12 -0.87
CA ARG A 105 -19.97 -27.43 -0.91
C ARG A 105 -19.19 -26.27 -0.31
N ASP A 106 -18.34 -26.58 0.65
CA ASP A 106 -17.45 -25.58 1.25
C ASP A 106 -16.46 -25.07 0.21
N GLY A 107 -16.01 -23.85 0.37
CA GLY A 107 -15.06 -23.21 -0.51
C GLY A 107 -13.87 -22.64 0.25
N TYR A 108 -12.89 -22.20 -0.48
CA TYR A 108 -11.77 -21.43 0.04
C TYR A 108 -11.43 -20.29 -0.93
N ARG A 109 -10.87 -19.24 -0.39
CA ARG A 109 -10.35 -18.11 -1.16
C ARG A 109 -9.06 -17.62 -0.51
N TRP A 110 -8.11 -17.21 -1.33
CA TRP A 110 -6.88 -16.56 -0.88
C TRP A 110 -6.61 -15.32 -1.73
N ASP A 111 -5.97 -14.36 -1.11
CA ASP A 111 -5.39 -13.18 -1.73
C ASP A 111 -4.11 -12.84 -0.95
N GLY A 112 -3.02 -12.74 -1.64
CA GLY A 112 -1.74 -12.46 -1.03
C GLY A 112 -0.75 -11.86 -2.00
N GLU A 113 0.17 -11.09 -1.44
CA GLU A 113 1.23 -10.47 -2.20
C GLU A 113 2.58 -10.59 -1.50
N GLY A 114 3.62 -10.55 -2.28
CA GLY A 114 4.98 -10.44 -1.77
C GLY A 114 5.75 -9.44 -2.60
N TRP A 115 6.60 -8.67 -1.96
CA TRP A 115 7.48 -7.77 -2.68
C TRP A 115 8.91 -7.82 -2.18
N PHE A 116 9.82 -7.47 -3.09
CA PHE A 116 11.23 -7.32 -2.82
C PHE A 116 11.76 -6.07 -3.50
N GLY A 117 12.49 -5.24 -2.77
CA GLY A 117 13.10 -4.04 -3.36
C GLY A 117 13.49 -3.00 -2.33
N GLY A 118 13.65 -1.77 -2.79
CA GLY A 118 13.90 -0.58 -1.98
C GLY A 118 12.68 0.33 -1.91
N ASP A 119 12.89 1.56 -1.49
CA ASP A 119 11.81 2.53 -1.28
C ASP A 119 11.12 2.96 -2.57
N ILE A 120 11.86 3.01 -3.69
CA ILE A 120 11.35 3.53 -4.96
C ILE A 120 11.04 2.41 -5.96
N HIS A 121 11.80 1.33 -5.93
CA HIS A 121 11.72 0.27 -6.93
C HIS A 121 11.49 -1.08 -6.24
N ARG A 122 10.42 -1.75 -6.61
CA ARG A 122 10.04 -3.06 -6.06
C ARG A 122 9.64 -4.02 -7.16
N LEU A 123 9.92 -5.28 -6.96
CA LEU A 123 9.32 -6.39 -7.68
C LEU A 123 8.22 -6.95 -6.80
N VAL A 124 7.01 -7.04 -7.32
CA VAL A 124 5.82 -7.49 -6.60
C VAL A 124 5.27 -8.73 -7.27
N VAL A 125 4.91 -9.71 -6.46
CA VAL A 125 4.20 -10.93 -6.87
C VAL A 125 2.86 -10.92 -6.14
N LYS A 126 1.75 -10.93 -6.89
CA LYS A 126 0.39 -11.03 -6.35
C LYS A 126 -0.21 -12.39 -6.75
N SER A 127 -0.92 -13.03 -5.85
CA SER A 127 -1.63 -14.28 -6.12
C SER A 127 -3.00 -14.26 -5.48
N GLU A 128 -4.02 -14.48 -6.28
CA GLU A 128 -5.41 -14.57 -5.86
C GLU A 128 -6.01 -15.84 -6.43
N GLY A 129 -6.99 -16.41 -5.72
CA GLY A 129 -7.79 -17.49 -6.25
C GLY A 129 -8.84 -18.01 -5.31
N GLU A 130 -9.73 -18.82 -5.87
CA GLU A 130 -10.80 -19.46 -5.12
C GLU A 130 -11.10 -20.86 -5.67
N GLY A 131 -11.76 -21.67 -4.86
CA GLY A 131 -12.13 -23.00 -5.25
C GLY A 131 -13.03 -23.69 -4.25
N ALA A 132 -13.45 -24.91 -4.60
CA ALA A 132 -14.24 -25.75 -3.73
C ALA A 132 -13.35 -26.64 -2.85
N ALA A 133 -13.64 -26.77 -1.58
CA ALA A 133 -12.93 -27.65 -0.66
C ALA A 133 -13.05 -29.12 -1.08
N GLY A 134 -11.91 -29.76 -1.34
CA GLY A 134 -11.85 -31.12 -1.87
C GLY A 134 -12.28 -31.26 -3.35
N GLY A 135 -12.30 -30.16 -4.09
CA GLY A 135 -12.57 -30.08 -5.53
C GLY A 135 -11.45 -29.38 -6.28
N ASP A 136 -11.77 -28.97 -7.51
CA ASP A 136 -10.86 -28.22 -8.35
C ASP A 136 -10.79 -26.74 -7.93
N VAL A 137 -9.76 -26.04 -8.39
CA VAL A 137 -9.63 -24.59 -8.30
C VAL A 137 -10.56 -24.00 -9.36
N ASP A 138 -11.42 -23.06 -8.97
CA ASP A 138 -12.37 -22.42 -9.87
C ASP A 138 -11.76 -21.20 -10.56
N ASP A 139 -10.94 -20.44 -9.84
CA ASP A 139 -10.19 -19.29 -10.33
C ASP A 139 -8.81 -19.23 -9.65
N ALA A 140 -7.78 -18.94 -10.42
CA ALA A 140 -6.44 -18.73 -9.90
C ALA A 140 -5.59 -17.85 -10.80
N GLU A 141 -5.09 -16.76 -10.28
CA GLU A 141 -4.19 -15.85 -10.97
C GLU A 141 -2.87 -15.65 -10.25
N LEU A 142 -1.85 -15.36 -11.02
CA LEU A 142 -0.53 -14.95 -10.56
C LEU A 142 -0.10 -13.73 -11.34
N GLN A 143 0.31 -12.68 -10.64
CA GLN A 143 0.84 -11.47 -11.25
C GLN A 143 2.29 -11.27 -10.83
N LEU A 144 3.12 -10.86 -11.78
CA LEU A 144 4.48 -10.41 -11.54
C LEU A 144 4.60 -9.00 -12.09
N VAL A 145 4.74 -8.03 -11.21
CA VAL A 145 4.78 -6.62 -11.59
C VAL A 145 6.00 -5.90 -11.01
N TYR A 146 6.52 -4.98 -11.79
CA TYR A 146 7.48 -4.01 -11.33
C TYR A 146 6.71 -2.78 -10.84
N SER A 147 6.96 -2.38 -9.60
CA SER A 147 6.35 -1.23 -8.93
C SER A 147 7.37 -0.13 -8.76
N ARG A 148 6.97 1.10 -9.06
CA ARG A 148 7.78 2.30 -8.88
C ARG A 148 7.00 3.38 -8.16
N ALA A 149 7.53 3.82 -7.02
CA ALA A 149 7.00 4.98 -6.31
C ALA A 149 7.16 6.26 -7.17
N VAL A 150 6.03 6.89 -7.49
CA VAL A 150 5.96 8.15 -8.24
C VAL A 150 5.61 9.32 -7.34
N SER A 151 5.08 9.04 -6.14
CA SER A 151 4.84 9.99 -5.08
C SER A 151 4.99 9.27 -3.73
N PRO A 152 4.97 10.00 -2.59
CA PRO A 152 4.96 9.37 -1.27
C PRO A 152 3.76 8.45 -1.01
N TYR A 153 2.70 8.55 -1.81
CA TYR A 153 1.43 7.87 -1.60
C TYR A 153 1.01 6.96 -2.76
N PHE A 154 1.69 7.03 -3.92
CA PHE A 154 1.28 6.28 -5.11
C PHE A 154 2.45 5.63 -5.80
N ASP A 155 2.25 4.38 -6.16
CA ASP A 155 3.11 3.57 -7.00
C ASP A 155 2.47 3.33 -8.37
N LEU A 156 3.26 3.35 -9.42
CA LEU A 156 2.89 2.84 -10.74
C LEU A 156 3.42 1.43 -10.89
N GLN A 157 2.59 0.55 -11.42
CA GLN A 157 2.90 -0.86 -11.61
C GLN A 157 2.79 -1.24 -13.08
N ALA A 158 3.69 -2.10 -13.55
CA ALA A 158 3.60 -2.70 -14.87
C ALA A 158 4.20 -4.11 -14.85
N GLY A 159 3.57 -5.05 -15.56
CA GLY A 159 4.02 -6.43 -15.53
C GLY A 159 3.18 -7.37 -16.35
N VAL A 160 3.09 -8.61 -15.86
CA VAL A 160 2.32 -9.68 -16.49
C VAL A 160 1.43 -10.36 -15.44
N ARG A 161 0.25 -10.79 -15.89
CA ARG A 161 -0.67 -11.64 -15.16
C ARG A 161 -0.87 -12.93 -15.95
N TYR A 162 -0.93 -14.03 -15.25
CA TYR A 162 -1.25 -15.33 -15.79
C TYR A 162 -2.38 -15.96 -15.00
N ASP A 163 -3.49 -16.26 -15.69
CA ASP A 163 -4.63 -16.97 -15.15
C ASP A 163 -4.47 -18.46 -15.44
N PHE A 164 -4.34 -19.25 -14.38
CA PHE A 164 -4.26 -20.72 -14.48
C PHE A 164 -5.65 -21.32 -14.71
N GLU A 165 -6.65 -20.76 -14.04
CA GLU A 165 -8.07 -21.08 -14.14
C GLU A 165 -8.89 -19.78 -14.25
N PRO A 166 -10.07 -19.81 -14.93
CA PRO A 166 -10.69 -20.98 -15.63
C PRO A 166 -9.96 -21.30 -16.94
N ASN A 167 -9.99 -22.60 -17.28
CA ASN A 167 -9.46 -23.06 -18.57
C ASN A 167 -10.24 -22.49 -19.77
N PRO A 168 -9.58 -22.10 -20.88
CA PRO A 168 -8.14 -22.15 -21.11
C PRO A 168 -7.40 -21.03 -20.38
N SER A 169 -6.20 -21.34 -19.87
CA SER A 169 -5.32 -20.35 -19.25
C SER A 169 -5.07 -19.15 -20.15
N ARG A 170 -4.85 -17.97 -19.55
CA ARG A 170 -4.67 -16.71 -20.28
C ARG A 170 -3.53 -15.90 -19.71
N THR A 171 -2.84 -15.19 -20.61
CA THR A 171 -1.78 -14.26 -20.25
C THR A 171 -2.20 -12.83 -20.57
N TYR A 172 -1.88 -11.91 -19.67
CA TYR A 172 -2.17 -10.49 -19.83
C TYR A 172 -0.92 -9.65 -19.55
N GLY A 173 -0.73 -8.61 -20.35
CA GLY A 173 0.10 -7.48 -19.95
C GLY A 173 -0.69 -6.59 -19.01
N THR A 174 -0.06 -6.11 -17.93
CA THR A 174 -0.71 -5.29 -16.92
C THR A 174 -0.04 -3.93 -16.76
N ILE A 175 -0.84 -2.90 -16.57
CA ILE A 175 -0.39 -1.59 -16.15
C ILE A 175 -1.41 -1.02 -15.16
N GLY A 176 -0.93 -0.47 -14.05
CA GLY A 176 -1.81 0.01 -13.01
C GLY A 176 -1.14 0.98 -12.07
N PHE A 177 -1.90 1.37 -11.08
CA PHE A 177 -1.44 2.15 -9.94
C PHE A 177 -2.00 1.58 -8.65
N GLU A 178 -1.29 1.79 -7.58
CA GLU A 178 -1.69 1.45 -6.22
C GLU A 178 -1.29 2.58 -5.31
N GLY A 179 -2.08 2.88 -4.30
CA GLY A 179 -1.70 3.92 -3.36
C GLY A 179 -2.76 4.31 -2.36
N LEU A 180 -2.39 5.32 -1.57
CA LEU A 180 -3.18 5.84 -0.47
C LEU A 180 -3.81 7.17 -0.87
N ALA A 181 -5.11 7.17 -1.07
CA ALA A 181 -5.91 8.37 -1.33
C ALA A 181 -6.16 9.16 -0.02
N PRO A 182 -6.62 10.44 -0.10
CA PRO A 182 -6.99 11.21 1.08
C PRO A 182 -7.93 10.44 2.02
N TYR A 183 -7.76 10.66 3.33
CA TYR A 183 -8.48 9.96 4.40
C TYR A 183 -8.13 8.49 4.56
N TRP A 184 -6.94 8.06 4.11
CA TRP A 184 -6.42 6.70 4.27
C TRP A 184 -7.19 5.62 3.50
N PHE A 185 -7.84 6.01 2.40
CA PHE A 185 -8.41 5.05 1.48
C PHE A 185 -7.29 4.41 0.65
N GLU A 186 -7.17 3.10 0.72
CA GLU A 186 -6.33 2.36 -0.20
C GLU A 186 -7.07 2.15 -1.51
N VAL A 187 -6.41 2.46 -2.61
CA VAL A 187 -6.97 2.38 -3.96
C VAL A 187 -6.00 1.69 -4.90
N GLU A 188 -6.52 0.78 -5.69
CA GLU A 188 -5.79 0.12 -6.76
C GLU A 188 -6.58 0.22 -8.06
N GLY A 189 -5.90 0.48 -9.17
CA GLY A 189 -6.51 0.46 -10.49
C GLY A 189 -5.57 -0.19 -11.48
N THR A 190 -6.04 -1.23 -12.18
CA THR A 190 -5.23 -1.99 -13.12
C THR A 190 -5.97 -2.24 -14.43
N LEU A 191 -5.27 -2.04 -15.54
CA LEU A 191 -5.69 -2.42 -16.88
C LEU A 191 -4.96 -3.71 -17.28
N PHE A 192 -5.69 -4.63 -17.89
CA PHE A 192 -5.19 -5.90 -18.38
C PHE A 192 -5.47 -6.03 -19.87
N LEU A 193 -4.43 -6.29 -20.64
CA LEU A 193 -4.53 -6.58 -22.08
C LEU A 193 -4.14 -8.03 -22.32
N SER A 194 -5.10 -8.85 -22.77
CA SER A 194 -4.87 -10.25 -23.05
C SER A 194 -4.08 -10.46 -24.36
N GLU A 195 -3.50 -11.62 -24.52
CA GLU A 195 -2.88 -12.09 -25.77
C GLU A 195 -3.85 -12.12 -26.96
N ARG A 196 -5.16 -12.08 -26.69
CA ARG A 196 -6.24 -12.04 -27.70
C ARG A 196 -6.78 -10.64 -27.96
N ALA A 197 -6.10 -9.61 -27.41
CA ALA A 197 -6.50 -8.21 -27.46
C ALA A 197 -7.81 -7.89 -26.68
N ASP A 198 -8.18 -8.72 -25.72
CA ASP A 198 -9.24 -8.39 -24.75
C ASP A 198 -8.72 -7.37 -23.75
N LEU A 199 -9.47 -6.30 -23.53
CA LEU A 199 -9.14 -5.28 -22.56
C LEU A 199 -10.07 -5.40 -21.35
N LEU A 200 -9.45 -5.61 -20.18
CA LEU A 200 -10.13 -5.64 -18.89
C LEU A 200 -9.61 -4.52 -18.01
N ALA A 201 -10.41 -4.09 -17.05
CA ALA A 201 -9.99 -3.15 -16.02
C ALA A 201 -10.55 -3.60 -14.67
N ARG A 202 -9.72 -3.49 -13.62
CA ARG A 202 -10.10 -3.67 -12.21
C ARG A 202 -9.87 -2.36 -11.49
N LEU A 203 -10.81 -1.95 -10.68
CA LEU A 203 -10.67 -0.83 -9.75
C LEU A 203 -11.14 -1.31 -8.38
N GLU A 204 -10.27 -1.18 -7.41
CA GLU A 204 -10.51 -1.58 -6.05
C GLU A 204 -10.28 -0.43 -5.09
N GLY A 205 -11.02 -0.43 -3.99
CA GLY A 205 -10.79 0.48 -2.89
C GLY A 205 -11.25 -0.13 -1.57
N TYR A 206 -10.47 0.07 -0.52
CA TYR A 206 -10.84 -0.34 0.83
C TYR A 206 -10.36 0.67 1.87
N TYR A 207 -10.90 0.55 3.05
CA TYR A 207 -10.60 1.44 4.16
C TYR A 207 -10.65 0.69 5.48
N ASP A 208 -9.60 0.84 6.29
CA ASP A 208 -9.54 0.27 7.61
C ASP A 208 -10.14 1.24 8.64
N GLN A 209 -11.39 0.95 9.07
CA GLN A 209 -12.06 1.72 10.10
C GLN A 209 -11.89 1.04 11.46
N PRO A 210 -11.02 1.54 12.35
CA PRO A 210 -10.93 1.02 13.70
C PRO A 210 -12.19 1.41 14.49
N ILE A 211 -12.95 0.42 14.93
CA ILE A 211 -14.12 0.61 15.81
C ILE A 211 -13.66 0.59 17.26
N THR A 212 -12.70 -0.24 17.59
CA THR A 212 -12.00 -0.29 18.88
C THR A 212 -10.52 -0.54 18.62
N GLN A 213 -9.68 -0.57 19.65
CA GLN A 213 -8.27 -0.94 19.54
C GLN A 213 -8.04 -2.38 19.01
N ARG A 214 -9.07 -3.22 19.01
CA ARG A 214 -8.99 -4.65 18.62
C ARG A 214 -9.98 -5.04 17.52
N LEU A 215 -10.88 -4.16 17.16
CA LEU A 215 -11.89 -4.42 16.13
C LEU A 215 -11.75 -3.39 15.02
N ILE A 216 -11.42 -3.87 13.84
CA ILE A 216 -11.32 -3.09 12.62
C ILE A 216 -12.44 -3.54 11.69
N LEU A 217 -13.17 -2.60 11.12
CA LEU A 217 -14.12 -2.83 10.05
C LEU A 217 -13.45 -2.41 8.74
N GLN A 218 -13.33 -3.33 7.79
CA GLN A 218 -12.72 -3.07 6.49
C GLN A 218 -13.79 -3.19 5.38
N PRO A 219 -14.48 -2.09 5.02
CA PRO A 219 -15.28 -2.06 3.80
C PRO A 219 -14.36 -2.11 2.58
N ARG A 220 -14.62 -3.04 1.66
CA ARG A 220 -13.92 -3.22 0.39
C ARG A 220 -14.92 -3.18 -0.75
N VAL A 221 -14.56 -2.50 -1.83
CA VAL A 221 -15.36 -2.38 -3.06
C VAL A 221 -14.46 -2.67 -4.23
N GLU A 222 -14.91 -3.54 -5.11
CA GLU A 222 -14.21 -3.93 -6.34
C GLU A 222 -15.14 -3.79 -7.54
N PHE A 223 -14.62 -3.21 -8.62
CA PHE A 223 -15.29 -3.07 -9.90
C PHE A 223 -14.44 -3.73 -10.99
N ASN A 224 -15.04 -4.66 -11.70
CA ASN A 224 -14.44 -5.31 -12.86
C ASN A 224 -15.16 -4.87 -14.14
N PHE A 225 -14.39 -4.45 -15.14
CA PHE A 225 -14.88 -3.98 -16.41
C PHE A 225 -14.27 -4.81 -17.53
N ALA A 226 -15.08 -5.07 -18.57
CA ALA A 226 -14.62 -5.66 -19.82
C ALA A 226 -15.04 -4.73 -20.97
N ALA A 227 -14.13 -4.46 -21.91
CA ALA A 227 -14.41 -3.62 -23.07
C ALA A 227 -15.11 -4.39 -24.19
N GLN A 228 -15.06 -5.71 -24.17
CA GLN A 228 -15.70 -6.64 -25.10
C GLN A 228 -16.87 -7.37 -24.44
N ASP A 229 -17.75 -7.95 -25.24
CA ASP A 229 -18.79 -8.86 -24.75
C ASP A 229 -18.12 -10.18 -24.31
N VAL A 230 -18.33 -10.56 -23.06
CA VAL A 230 -17.83 -11.81 -22.42
C VAL A 230 -18.91 -12.87 -22.45
#